data_4321a677ccaaca0d88360e8bb28abed7
#
_entry.id   4321a677ccaaca0d88360e8bb28abed7
#
_cell.length_a   1.000
_cell.length_b   1.000
_cell.length_c   1.000
_cell.angle_alpha   90.00
_cell.angle_beta   90.00
_cell.angle_gamma   90.00
#
_symmetry.space_group_name_H-M   'P 1'
#
loop_
_entity.id
_entity.type
_entity.pdbx_description
1 polymer ?
#
loop_
_entity_poly.entity_id
_entity_poly.type
_entity_poly.pdbx_seq_one_letter_code
_entity_poly.pdbx_strand_id
1 'polypeptide(L)'
;MSDPVLALMGPTASGKSALAEQLAETFDGELISVDSALVYRGLSIGAAKPDYPHHLIHIRDPADPYTAADFARDATQCIQAVRDRGRQPILVGGSMLYFRALIQGLDDMPTIAPEIRADIEAEARAKGWPALHAQLVEVDPATAERLHPNHSQRICRALEVYRGTGTPLSEWQQGQTPSSATGYECIALCPEDRSVLHQRIADRLSEMFDAGLIDEVRALRARGDLHTDLPAIRAVGYRQVWEHLAGQTDLAGCREKVLAATRQLAKRQLTWLRSWPDLTWVLTDSAGRAVQNATQPVESEGGRKIPTPEASAGLWKGRILDHLRNF
;
A
#
# COMPACT_ATOMS: atom_id res chain seq x y z
N MET A 1 25.47 11.11 13.80
CA MET A 1 24.05 11.05 13.42
C MET A 1 23.84 9.69 12.80
N SER A 2 22.80 8.94 13.19
CA SER A 2 22.48 7.65 12.57
C SER A 2 22.07 7.87 11.11
N ASP A 3 22.38 6.90 10.23
CA ASP A 3 21.96 6.90 8.83
C ASP A 3 20.43 7.01 8.73
N PRO A 4 19.90 7.70 7.70
CA PRO A 4 18.44 7.78 7.50
C PRO A 4 17.85 6.38 7.23
N VAL A 5 16.63 6.17 7.67
CA VAL A 5 15.88 4.95 7.34
C VAL A 5 15.58 4.95 5.84
N LEU A 6 15.99 3.91 5.14
CA LEU A 6 15.57 3.73 3.74
C LEU A 6 14.09 3.34 3.68
N ALA A 7 13.31 4.09 2.91
CA ALA A 7 11.94 3.75 2.55
C ALA A 7 11.89 3.36 1.05
N LEU A 8 12.09 2.07 0.76
CA LEU A 8 12.07 1.52 -0.59
C LEU A 8 10.64 1.23 -1.02
N MET A 9 10.10 2.15 -1.79
CA MET A 9 8.73 2.15 -2.29
C MET A 9 8.66 1.63 -3.73
N GLY A 10 7.49 1.23 -4.17
CA GLY A 10 7.29 0.86 -5.58
C GLY A 10 5.99 0.10 -5.80
N PRO A 11 5.51 0.04 -7.04
CA PRO A 11 4.33 -0.74 -7.36
C PRO A 11 4.60 -2.24 -7.15
N THR A 12 3.53 -3.02 -7.06
CA THR A 12 3.66 -4.48 -7.07
C THR A 12 4.40 -4.93 -8.34
N ALA A 13 5.20 -5.98 -8.24
CA ALA A 13 6.05 -6.52 -9.32
C ALA A 13 7.16 -5.58 -9.84
N SER A 14 7.53 -4.51 -9.10
CA SER A 14 8.62 -3.60 -9.52
C SER A 14 10.03 -4.17 -9.32
N GLY A 15 10.19 -5.27 -8.57
CA GLY A 15 11.51 -5.81 -8.20
C GLY A 15 12.04 -5.33 -6.85
N LYS A 16 11.30 -4.46 -6.13
CA LYS A 16 11.76 -3.85 -4.87
C LYS A 16 12.13 -4.85 -3.77
N SER A 17 11.45 -6.01 -3.68
CA SER A 17 11.74 -7.00 -2.64
C SER A 17 13.13 -7.60 -2.82
N ALA A 18 13.46 -8.06 -4.03
CA ALA A 18 14.78 -8.60 -4.32
C ALA A 18 15.90 -7.57 -4.06
N LEU A 19 15.69 -6.31 -4.46
CA LEU A 19 16.65 -5.24 -4.16
C LEU A 19 16.78 -5.01 -2.65
N ALA A 20 15.65 -5.01 -1.90
CA ALA A 20 15.68 -4.80 -0.45
C ALA A 20 16.45 -5.91 0.28
N GLU A 21 16.29 -7.17 -0.13
CA GLU A 21 17.02 -8.32 0.40
C GLU A 21 18.53 -8.14 0.20
N GLN A 22 18.97 -7.81 -1.00
CA GLN A 22 20.37 -7.55 -1.32
C GLN A 22 20.95 -6.37 -0.53
N LEU A 23 20.18 -5.28 -0.37
CA LEU A 23 20.60 -4.14 0.45
C LEU A 23 20.69 -4.51 1.93
N ALA A 24 19.79 -5.35 2.44
CA ALA A 24 19.84 -5.83 3.81
C ALA A 24 21.10 -6.66 4.08
N GLU A 25 21.48 -7.55 3.16
CA GLU A 25 22.72 -8.32 3.24
C GLU A 25 23.96 -7.45 3.15
N THR A 26 23.97 -6.48 2.22
CA THR A 26 25.15 -5.63 1.96
C THR A 26 25.40 -4.63 3.09
N PHE A 27 24.36 -4.11 3.72
CA PHE A 27 24.47 -3.03 4.71
C PHE A 27 24.08 -3.46 6.13
N ASP A 28 24.12 -4.76 6.41
CA ASP A 28 23.70 -5.34 7.71
C ASP A 28 22.36 -4.79 8.18
N GLY A 29 21.38 -4.81 7.26
CA GLY A 29 20.06 -4.26 7.48
C GLY A 29 19.02 -5.31 7.91
N GLU A 30 17.90 -4.83 8.45
CA GLU A 30 16.72 -5.64 8.70
C GLU A 30 15.52 -5.04 7.96
N LEU A 31 14.76 -5.91 7.29
CA LEU A 31 13.62 -5.51 6.48
C LEU A 31 12.35 -5.37 7.32
N ILE A 32 11.62 -4.28 7.09
CA ILE A 32 10.31 -4.02 7.70
C ILE A 32 9.29 -3.93 6.57
N SER A 33 8.36 -4.87 6.54
CA SER A 33 7.34 -4.95 5.50
C SER A 33 6.31 -3.82 5.62
N VAL A 34 6.09 -3.09 4.53
CA VAL A 34 5.06 -2.05 4.41
C VAL A 34 3.97 -2.55 3.47
N ASP A 35 3.25 -3.58 3.92
CA ASP A 35 2.22 -4.24 3.13
C ASP A 35 0.97 -4.57 3.94
N SER A 36 -0.20 -4.17 3.42
CA SER A 36 -1.49 -4.31 4.09
C SER A 36 -2.13 -5.71 3.95
N ALA A 37 -1.50 -6.61 3.20
CA ALA A 37 -1.93 -8.00 3.08
C ALA A 37 -0.99 -8.94 3.84
N LEU A 38 0.33 -8.76 3.71
CA LEU A 38 1.34 -9.59 4.36
C LEU A 38 1.28 -9.56 5.89
N VAL A 39 0.70 -8.53 6.47
CA VAL A 39 0.50 -8.41 7.92
C VAL A 39 -0.39 -9.52 8.48
N TYR A 40 -1.27 -10.10 7.67
CA TYR A 40 -2.23 -11.11 8.10
C TYR A 40 -1.68 -12.53 8.02
N ARG A 41 -1.90 -13.32 9.08
CA ARG A 41 -1.61 -14.76 9.09
C ARG A 41 -2.46 -15.50 8.05
N GLY A 42 -1.85 -16.45 7.34
CA GLY A 42 -2.52 -17.25 6.32
C GLY A 42 -2.67 -16.57 4.95
N LEU A 43 -2.23 -15.32 4.78
CA LEU A 43 -2.12 -14.65 3.50
C LEU A 43 -0.67 -14.72 3.03
N SER A 44 -0.31 -15.76 2.30
CA SER A 44 1.07 -16.02 1.85
C SER A 44 1.19 -15.96 0.33
N ILE A 45 0.53 -16.88 -0.38
CA ILE A 45 0.65 -17.02 -1.84
C ILE A 45 0.09 -15.77 -2.53
N GLY A 46 -1.16 -15.40 -2.24
CA GLY A 46 -1.80 -14.23 -2.85
C GLY A 46 -1.19 -12.89 -2.47
N ALA A 47 -0.48 -12.82 -1.34
CA ALA A 47 0.27 -11.65 -0.92
C ALA A 47 1.74 -11.67 -1.38
N ALA A 48 2.19 -12.73 -2.05
CA ALA A 48 3.58 -12.95 -2.47
C ALA A 48 4.57 -12.81 -1.29
N LYS A 49 4.32 -13.57 -0.22
CA LYS A 49 5.18 -13.56 0.96
C LYS A 49 6.62 -13.89 0.56
N PRO A 50 7.58 -13.03 0.94
CA PRO A 50 9.00 -13.32 0.70
C PRO A 50 9.50 -14.41 1.65
N ASP A 51 10.52 -15.17 1.21
CA ASP A 51 11.23 -16.13 2.07
C ASP A 51 12.23 -15.44 3.01
N TYR A 52 12.77 -14.31 2.58
CA TYR A 52 13.70 -13.51 3.38
C TYR A 52 12.99 -12.92 4.62
N PRO A 53 13.64 -12.93 5.80
CA PRO A 53 13.03 -12.43 7.04
C PRO A 53 12.62 -10.96 6.95
N HIS A 54 11.36 -10.69 7.32
CA HIS A 54 10.83 -9.33 7.41
C HIS A 54 10.08 -9.17 8.74
N HIS A 55 10.21 -8.03 9.38
CA HIS A 55 9.30 -7.61 10.43
C HIS A 55 7.93 -7.29 9.87
N LEU A 56 6.91 -7.37 10.70
CA LEU A 56 5.51 -7.04 10.41
C LEU A 56 4.83 -7.92 9.34
N ILE A 57 5.33 -9.15 9.16
CA ILE A 57 4.65 -10.19 8.37
C ILE A 57 3.96 -11.16 9.32
N HIS A 58 2.70 -11.52 9.02
CA HIS A 58 1.91 -12.52 9.75
C HIS A 58 1.74 -12.23 11.26
N ILE A 59 1.64 -10.96 11.62
CA ILE A 59 1.48 -10.52 13.02
C ILE A 59 0.02 -10.38 13.46
N ARG A 60 -0.94 -10.35 12.51
CA ARG A 60 -2.36 -10.10 12.78
C ARG A 60 -3.24 -11.28 12.33
N ASP A 61 -4.32 -11.57 13.05
CA ASP A 61 -5.34 -12.49 12.57
C ASP A 61 -6.15 -11.83 11.43
N PRO A 62 -6.55 -12.58 10.38
CA PRO A 62 -7.36 -12.02 9.30
C PRO A 62 -8.73 -11.48 9.73
N ALA A 63 -9.27 -11.94 10.86
CA ALA A 63 -10.52 -11.41 11.44
C ALA A 63 -10.33 -10.05 12.11
N ASP A 64 -9.09 -9.71 12.50
CA ASP A 64 -8.79 -8.47 13.23
C ASP A 64 -8.29 -7.40 12.28
N PRO A 65 -9.02 -6.31 12.03
CA PRO A 65 -8.57 -5.22 11.19
C PRO A 65 -7.23 -4.63 11.66
N TYR A 66 -6.35 -4.31 10.70
CA TYR A 66 -5.08 -3.65 10.95
C TYR A 66 -5.04 -2.31 10.21
N THR A 67 -4.93 -1.23 10.96
CA THR A 67 -5.04 0.13 10.45
C THR A 67 -3.67 0.74 10.09
N ALA A 68 -3.69 1.86 9.38
CA ALA A 68 -2.47 2.62 9.11
C ALA A 68 -1.85 3.20 10.40
N ALA A 69 -2.66 3.48 11.43
CA ALA A 69 -2.19 3.91 12.75
C ALA A 69 -1.49 2.77 13.50
N ASP A 70 -2.07 1.55 13.47
CA ASP A 70 -1.42 0.37 14.03
C ASP A 70 -0.07 0.13 13.36
N PHE A 71 -0.03 0.20 12.03
CA PHE A 71 1.21 0.06 11.28
C PHE A 71 2.26 1.11 11.69
N ALA A 72 1.89 2.39 11.76
CA ALA A 72 2.84 3.46 12.12
C ALA A 72 3.44 3.25 13.51
N ARG A 73 2.61 2.85 14.49
CA ARG A 73 3.06 2.50 15.86
C ARG A 73 4.03 1.32 15.82
N ASP A 74 3.64 0.22 15.21
CA ASP A 74 4.40 -1.02 15.21
C ASP A 74 5.71 -0.88 14.41
N ALA A 75 5.68 -0.17 13.27
CA ALA A 75 6.86 0.13 12.46
C ALA A 75 7.85 1.03 13.19
N THR A 76 7.37 2.04 13.94
CA THR A 76 8.23 2.89 14.78
C THR A 76 8.97 2.06 15.84
N GLN A 77 8.28 1.14 16.50
CA GLN A 77 8.89 0.23 17.47
C GLN A 77 9.93 -0.69 16.81
N CYS A 78 9.61 -1.25 15.63
CA CYS A 78 10.55 -2.08 14.88
C CYS A 78 11.81 -1.30 14.47
N ILE A 79 11.66 -0.08 13.95
CA ILE A 79 12.78 0.79 13.57
C ILE A 79 13.71 1.02 14.76
N GLN A 80 13.14 1.35 15.93
CA GLN A 80 13.93 1.56 17.14
C GLN A 80 14.65 0.30 17.58
N ALA A 81 13.95 -0.84 17.62
CA ALA A 81 14.53 -2.12 18.01
C ALA A 81 15.66 -2.58 17.06
N VAL A 82 15.54 -2.32 15.75
CA VAL A 82 16.59 -2.60 14.76
C VAL A 82 17.84 -1.72 15.03
N ARG A 83 17.61 -0.43 15.28
CA ARG A 83 18.69 0.52 15.62
C ARG A 83 19.40 0.17 16.93
N ASP A 84 18.66 -0.27 17.94
CA ASP A 84 19.23 -0.68 19.24
C ASP A 84 20.14 -1.89 19.11
N ARG A 85 19.96 -2.71 18.06
CA ARG A 85 20.87 -3.80 17.69
C ARG A 85 22.07 -3.34 16.83
N GLY A 86 22.17 -2.06 16.53
CA GLY A 86 23.21 -1.48 15.68
C GLY A 86 23.01 -1.76 14.17
N ARG A 87 21.81 -2.24 13.76
CA ARG A 87 21.52 -2.59 12.37
C ARG A 87 20.74 -1.50 11.65
N GLN A 88 20.77 -1.54 10.31
CA GLN A 88 20.10 -0.55 9.47
C GLN A 88 18.63 -0.94 9.22
N PRO A 89 17.62 -0.15 9.65
CA PRO A 89 16.24 -0.43 9.30
C PRO A 89 15.95 -0.04 7.84
N ILE A 90 15.32 -0.96 7.10
CA ILE A 90 14.92 -0.78 5.70
C ILE A 90 13.43 -1.09 5.58
N LEU A 91 12.65 -0.08 5.29
CA LEU A 91 11.22 -0.22 4.99
C LEU A 91 11.04 -0.63 3.52
N VAL A 92 10.24 -1.66 3.24
CA VAL A 92 10.01 -2.12 1.88
C VAL A 92 8.53 -2.43 1.63
N GLY A 93 7.93 -1.84 0.60
CA GLY A 93 6.56 -2.15 0.30
C GLY A 93 5.86 -1.28 -0.74
N GLY A 94 4.55 -1.46 -0.82
CA GLY A 94 3.69 -0.75 -1.76
C GLY A 94 2.42 -0.15 -1.14
N SER A 95 2.22 -0.28 0.18
CA SER A 95 1.06 0.29 0.87
C SER A 95 1.31 1.76 1.21
N MET A 96 1.03 2.63 0.23
CA MET A 96 1.36 4.06 0.30
C MET A 96 0.74 4.78 1.49
N LEU A 97 -0.47 4.38 1.91
CA LEU A 97 -1.11 4.94 3.10
C LEU A 97 -0.31 4.62 4.37
N TYR A 98 0.33 3.44 4.45
CA TYR A 98 1.17 3.04 5.58
C TYR A 98 2.46 3.87 5.63
N PHE A 99 3.13 4.04 4.48
CA PHE A 99 4.26 4.96 4.39
C PHE A 99 3.89 6.38 4.81
N ARG A 100 2.74 6.88 4.34
CA ARG A 100 2.26 8.21 4.72
C ARG A 100 2.03 8.30 6.23
N ALA A 101 1.37 7.32 6.81
CA ALA A 101 1.07 7.29 8.24
C ALA A 101 2.35 7.35 9.10
N LEU A 102 3.40 6.60 8.67
CA LEU A 102 4.67 6.55 9.40
C LEU A 102 5.53 7.80 9.20
N ILE A 103 5.66 8.27 7.95
CA ILE A 103 6.66 9.28 7.57
C ILE A 103 6.12 10.71 7.73
N GLN A 104 4.86 10.91 7.36
CA GLN A 104 4.22 12.23 7.38
C GLN A 104 3.28 12.42 8.59
N GLY A 105 2.97 11.32 9.28
CA GLY A 105 1.95 11.29 10.31
C GLY A 105 0.54 11.06 9.74
N LEU A 106 -0.37 10.74 10.61
CA LEU A 106 -1.81 10.76 10.34
C LEU A 106 -2.37 12.01 11.00
N ASP A 107 -3.43 12.54 10.40
CA ASP A 107 -4.22 13.58 11.04
C ASP A 107 -4.66 13.07 12.42
N ASP A 108 -4.60 13.92 13.44
CA ASP A 108 -5.09 13.61 14.78
C ASP A 108 -6.61 13.43 14.75
N MET A 109 -7.01 12.31 14.16
CA MET A 109 -8.41 11.96 13.98
C MET A 109 -8.95 11.33 15.25
N PRO A 110 -10.09 11.76 15.76
CA PRO A 110 -10.68 11.19 16.95
C PRO A 110 -11.00 9.71 16.76
N THR A 111 -10.85 8.94 17.83
CA THR A 111 -11.34 7.57 17.88
C THR A 111 -12.86 7.60 17.91
N ILE A 112 -13.49 6.99 16.94
CA ILE A 112 -14.94 6.91 16.82
C ILE A 112 -15.42 5.55 17.30
N ALA A 113 -16.53 5.55 18.04
CA ALA A 113 -17.15 4.33 18.52
C ALA A 113 -17.54 3.40 17.33
N PRO A 114 -17.19 2.10 17.38
CA PRO A 114 -17.43 1.17 16.27
C PRO A 114 -18.90 1.04 15.86
N GLU A 115 -19.82 1.30 16.80
CA GLU A 115 -21.26 1.24 16.61
C GLU A 115 -21.73 2.25 15.54
N ILE A 116 -21.14 3.46 15.52
CA ILE A 116 -21.45 4.50 14.54
C ILE A 116 -21.18 4.00 13.13
N ARG A 117 -20.06 3.30 12.95
CA ARG A 117 -19.71 2.70 11.65
C ARG A 117 -20.70 1.60 11.27
N ALA A 118 -21.06 0.74 12.20
CA ALA A 118 -22.02 -0.34 11.97
C ALA A 118 -23.40 0.21 11.56
N ASP A 119 -23.84 1.29 12.18
CA ASP A 119 -25.10 1.97 11.83
C ASP A 119 -25.04 2.58 10.41
N ILE A 120 -23.94 3.23 10.03
CA ILE A 120 -23.75 3.76 8.67
C ILE A 120 -23.76 2.64 7.63
N GLU A 121 -23.11 1.53 7.91
CA GLU A 121 -23.08 0.37 7.01
C GLU A 121 -24.46 -0.31 6.90
N ALA A 122 -25.23 -0.35 7.99
CA ALA A 122 -26.62 -0.83 7.97
C ALA A 122 -27.52 0.10 7.16
N GLU A 123 -27.38 1.40 7.32
CA GLU A 123 -28.11 2.40 6.53
C GLU A 123 -27.75 2.31 5.03
N ALA A 124 -26.47 2.10 4.72
CA ALA A 124 -25.99 1.92 3.35
C ALA A 124 -26.57 0.64 2.70
N ARG A 125 -26.73 -0.43 3.47
CA ARG A 125 -27.39 -1.66 2.98
C ARG A 125 -28.87 -1.42 2.64
N ALA A 126 -29.53 -0.57 3.40
CA ALA A 126 -30.95 -0.27 3.21
C ALA A 126 -31.22 0.76 2.09
N LYS A 127 -30.41 1.82 2.00
CA LYS A 127 -30.67 2.99 1.13
C LYS A 127 -29.69 3.12 -0.04
N GLY A 128 -28.58 2.40 -0.02
CA GLY A 128 -27.49 2.53 -0.99
C GLY A 128 -26.53 3.67 -0.69
N TRP A 129 -25.29 3.56 -1.16
CA TRP A 129 -24.23 4.56 -0.95
C TRP A 129 -24.54 5.94 -1.57
N PRO A 130 -25.24 6.06 -2.72
CA PRO A 130 -25.64 7.36 -3.24
C PRO A 130 -26.52 8.17 -2.29
N ALA A 131 -27.40 7.52 -1.51
CA ALA A 131 -28.22 8.21 -0.51
C ALA A 131 -27.38 8.72 0.67
N LEU A 132 -26.38 7.96 1.09
CA LEU A 132 -25.42 8.39 2.12
C LEU A 132 -24.49 9.49 1.61
N HIS A 133 -24.15 9.47 0.34
CA HIS A 133 -23.39 10.59 -0.28
C HIS A 133 -24.22 11.88 -0.28
N ALA A 134 -25.53 11.81 -0.52
CA ALA A 134 -26.41 12.98 -0.42
C ALA A 134 -26.42 13.56 1.00
N GLN A 135 -26.45 12.72 2.05
CA GLN A 135 -26.31 13.18 3.43
C GLN A 135 -24.94 13.84 3.66
N LEU A 136 -23.86 13.28 3.08
CA LEU A 136 -22.53 13.87 3.18
C LEU A 136 -22.48 15.26 2.52
N VAL A 137 -23.19 15.48 1.42
CA VAL A 137 -23.28 16.82 0.78
C VAL A 137 -23.84 17.87 1.74
N GLU A 138 -24.79 17.51 2.62
CA GLU A 138 -25.40 18.42 3.58
C GLU A 138 -24.44 18.76 4.75
N VAL A 139 -23.61 17.80 5.20
CA VAL A 139 -22.80 17.97 6.41
C VAL A 139 -21.33 18.26 6.13
N ASP A 140 -20.81 17.85 4.98
CA ASP A 140 -19.42 18.09 4.54
C ASP A 140 -19.36 18.21 3.01
N PRO A 141 -19.88 19.31 2.44
CA PRO A 141 -19.92 19.53 1.00
C PRO A 141 -18.52 19.49 0.36
N ALA A 142 -17.49 19.96 1.06
CA ALA A 142 -16.12 19.99 0.58
C ALA A 142 -15.52 18.58 0.40
N THR A 143 -15.85 17.65 1.28
CA THR A 143 -15.47 16.24 1.12
C THR A 143 -16.34 15.55 0.06
N ALA A 144 -17.67 15.81 0.05
CA ALA A 144 -18.58 15.18 -0.88
C ALA A 144 -18.24 15.50 -2.34
N GLU A 145 -17.89 16.76 -2.68
CA GLU A 145 -17.50 17.19 -4.02
C GLU A 145 -16.33 16.36 -4.61
N ARG A 146 -15.43 15.93 -3.74
CA ARG A 146 -14.23 15.14 -4.14
C ARG A 146 -14.50 13.63 -4.24
N LEU A 147 -15.69 13.18 -3.84
CA LEU A 147 -16.02 11.76 -3.76
C LEU A 147 -17.09 11.37 -4.80
N HIS A 148 -16.83 10.26 -5.50
CA HIS A 148 -17.89 9.64 -6.30
C HIS A 148 -18.95 9.02 -5.36
N PRO A 149 -20.27 9.11 -5.68
CA PRO A 149 -21.36 8.60 -4.84
C PRO A 149 -21.27 7.11 -4.44
N ASN A 150 -20.47 6.33 -5.15
CA ASN A 150 -20.23 4.92 -4.85
C ASN A 150 -18.88 4.66 -4.10
N HIS A 151 -18.19 5.70 -3.63
CA HIS A 151 -16.97 5.55 -2.83
C HIS A 151 -17.30 5.19 -1.37
N SER A 152 -17.85 3.99 -1.17
CA SER A 152 -18.39 3.49 0.10
C SER A 152 -17.50 3.77 1.31
N GLN A 153 -16.21 3.39 1.25
CA GLN A 153 -15.29 3.53 2.38
C GLN A 153 -15.00 4.98 2.77
N ARG A 154 -14.88 5.88 1.79
CA ARG A 154 -14.59 7.29 2.04
C ARG A 154 -15.82 8.04 2.52
N ILE A 155 -16.99 7.71 1.96
CA ILE A 155 -18.29 8.23 2.42
C ILE A 155 -18.54 7.77 3.85
N CYS A 156 -18.37 6.46 4.12
CA CYS A 156 -18.50 5.90 5.45
C CYS A 156 -17.59 6.62 6.46
N ARG A 157 -16.31 6.80 6.14
CA ARG A 157 -15.36 7.47 7.04
C ARG A 157 -15.71 8.93 7.29
N ALA A 158 -16.16 9.67 6.28
CA ALA A 158 -16.54 11.07 6.45
C ALA A 158 -17.79 11.21 7.35
N LEU A 159 -18.79 10.38 7.14
CA LEU A 159 -19.99 10.35 7.98
C LEU A 159 -19.70 9.83 9.38
N GLU A 160 -18.83 8.84 9.53
CA GLU A 160 -18.37 8.29 10.82
C GLU A 160 -17.74 9.40 11.67
N VAL A 161 -16.82 10.19 11.09
CA VAL A 161 -16.18 11.31 11.77
C VAL A 161 -17.23 12.36 12.17
N TYR A 162 -18.07 12.76 11.24
CA TYR A 162 -19.10 13.76 11.52
C TYR A 162 -20.09 13.30 12.60
N ARG A 163 -20.61 12.08 12.50
CA ARG A 163 -21.59 11.55 13.46
C ARG A 163 -20.98 11.31 14.84
N GLY A 164 -19.68 11.01 14.91
CA GLY A 164 -18.97 10.78 16.15
C GLY A 164 -18.48 12.05 16.86
N THR A 165 -18.26 13.14 16.11
CA THR A 165 -17.65 14.36 16.66
C THR A 165 -18.48 15.62 16.49
N GLY A 166 -19.43 15.61 15.57
CA GLY A 166 -20.17 16.81 15.14
C GLY A 166 -19.37 17.73 14.18
N THR A 167 -18.11 17.39 13.87
CA THR A 167 -17.21 18.22 13.03
C THR A 167 -16.95 17.53 11.69
N PRO A 168 -17.10 18.22 10.53
CA PRO A 168 -16.82 17.68 9.21
C PRO A 168 -15.39 17.17 9.06
N LEU A 169 -15.20 16.09 8.27
CA LEU A 169 -13.86 15.55 7.99
C LEU A 169 -12.96 16.57 7.29
N SER A 170 -13.53 17.41 6.42
CA SER A 170 -12.80 18.49 5.75
C SER A 170 -12.17 19.50 6.72
N GLU A 171 -12.80 19.77 7.85
CA GLU A 171 -12.26 20.68 8.87
C GLU A 171 -11.07 20.04 9.62
N TRP A 172 -11.15 18.75 9.95
CA TRP A 172 -10.03 18.01 10.54
C TRP A 172 -8.79 17.99 9.66
N GLN A 173 -8.96 18.00 8.34
CA GLN A 173 -7.89 17.97 7.35
C GLN A 173 -7.26 19.35 7.04
N GLN A 174 -7.84 20.46 7.49
CA GLN A 174 -7.35 21.82 7.18
C GLN A 174 -6.17 22.29 8.03
N GLY A 175 -5.78 21.58 9.05
CA GLY A 175 -4.79 22.06 10.06
C GLY A 175 -3.38 21.49 9.93
N GLN A 176 -3.09 20.61 8.99
CA GLN A 176 -1.85 19.85 9.04
C GLN A 176 -0.90 20.19 7.88
N THR A 177 0.19 20.86 8.25
CA THR A 177 1.39 20.85 7.42
C THR A 177 1.99 19.44 7.51
N PRO A 178 2.27 18.75 6.39
CA PRO A 178 2.97 17.48 6.45
C PRO A 178 4.25 17.64 7.28
N SER A 179 4.40 16.82 8.31
CA SER A 179 5.65 16.77 9.06
C SER A 179 6.78 16.51 8.07
N SER A 180 7.85 17.28 8.17
CA SER A 180 9.01 17.02 7.32
C SER A 180 9.49 15.59 7.55
N ALA A 181 9.74 14.86 6.47
CA ALA A 181 10.21 13.47 6.49
C ALA A 181 11.66 13.34 7.03
N THR A 182 12.01 14.12 8.07
CA THR A 182 13.33 14.10 8.68
C THR A 182 13.66 12.71 9.21
N GLY A 183 14.78 12.16 8.75
CA GLY A 183 15.25 10.84 9.16
C GLY A 183 14.83 9.68 8.25
N TYR A 184 14.13 9.94 7.15
CA TYR A 184 13.80 8.97 6.11
C TYR A 184 14.35 9.40 4.75
N GLU A 185 14.82 8.44 3.97
CA GLU A 185 15.14 8.65 2.56
C GLU A 185 14.19 7.80 1.70
N CYS A 186 13.30 8.47 0.96
CA CYS A 186 12.24 7.84 0.19
C CYS A 186 12.70 7.60 -1.25
N ILE A 187 12.73 6.33 -1.66
CA ILE A 187 13.14 5.92 -2.99
C ILE A 187 12.08 5.04 -3.63
N ALA A 188 11.65 5.38 -4.85
CA ALA A 188 10.75 4.56 -5.65
C ALA A 188 11.50 3.77 -6.71
N LEU A 189 11.35 2.44 -6.68
CA LEU A 189 11.84 1.54 -7.72
C LEU A 189 10.71 1.18 -8.68
N CYS A 190 10.92 1.39 -9.98
CA CYS A 190 9.93 1.05 -11.00
C CYS A 190 10.61 0.70 -12.33
N PRO A 191 10.14 -0.31 -13.10
CA PRO A 191 10.51 -0.44 -14.49
C PRO A 191 10.16 0.84 -15.27
N GLU A 192 11.07 1.30 -16.14
CA GLU A 192 10.83 2.45 -17.01
C GLU A 192 9.66 2.18 -17.96
N ASP A 193 9.65 0.98 -18.57
CA ASP A 193 8.57 0.56 -19.45
C ASP A 193 7.43 -0.11 -18.66
N ARG A 194 6.24 0.44 -18.78
CA ARG A 194 5.02 -0.11 -18.17
C ARG A 194 4.66 -1.51 -18.70
N SER A 195 5.05 -1.85 -19.91
CA SER A 195 4.80 -3.18 -20.47
C SER A 195 5.52 -4.26 -19.66
N VAL A 196 6.75 -3.98 -19.22
CA VAL A 196 7.54 -4.85 -18.33
C VAL A 196 6.81 -5.09 -17.01
N LEU A 197 6.27 -4.02 -16.41
CA LEU A 197 5.49 -4.15 -15.17
C LEU A 197 4.23 -5.01 -15.37
N HIS A 198 3.51 -4.79 -16.48
CA HIS A 198 2.29 -5.55 -16.79
C HIS A 198 2.59 -7.03 -17.07
N GLN A 199 3.72 -7.34 -17.72
CA GLN A 199 4.14 -8.71 -17.97
C GLN A 199 4.51 -9.41 -16.65
N ARG A 200 5.35 -8.76 -15.82
CA ARG A 200 5.73 -9.30 -14.50
C ARG A 200 4.52 -9.54 -13.58
N ILE A 201 3.48 -8.70 -13.68
CA ILE A 201 2.21 -8.92 -12.96
C ILE A 201 1.50 -10.17 -13.47
N ALA A 202 1.47 -10.40 -14.79
CA ALA A 202 0.82 -11.56 -15.39
C ALA A 202 1.55 -12.87 -15.04
N ASP A 203 2.87 -12.87 -15.15
CA ASP A 203 3.71 -14.03 -14.85
C ASP A 203 3.57 -14.44 -13.38
N ARG A 204 3.73 -13.47 -12.46
CA ARG A 204 3.55 -13.68 -11.01
C ARG A 204 2.16 -14.19 -10.68
N LEU A 205 1.12 -13.70 -11.34
CA LEU A 205 -0.23 -14.18 -11.11
C LEU A 205 -0.38 -15.65 -11.53
N SER A 206 0.21 -16.07 -12.66
CA SER A 206 0.23 -17.47 -13.07
C SER A 206 0.90 -18.32 -11.99
N GLU A 207 2.09 -17.94 -11.55
CA GLU A 207 2.83 -18.62 -10.47
C GLU A 207 1.98 -18.74 -9.18
N MET A 208 1.26 -17.72 -8.78
CA MET A 208 0.39 -17.76 -7.59
C MET A 208 -0.75 -18.78 -7.74
N PHE A 209 -1.39 -18.84 -8.90
CA PHE A 209 -2.44 -19.83 -9.15
C PHE A 209 -1.89 -21.25 -9.16
N ASP A 210 -0.72 -21.45 -9.76
CA ASP A 210 -0.06 -22.76 -9.83
C ASP A 210 0.48 -23.19 -8.46
N ALA A 211 0.88 -22.24 -7.61
CA ALA A 211 1.29 -22.47 -6.21
C ALA A 211 0.13 -22.76 -5.24
N GLY A 212 -1.14 -22.67 -5.69
CA GLY A 212 -2.30 -23.05 -4.87
C GLY A 212 -3.04 -21.87 -4.23
N LEU A 213 -3.06 -20.70 -4.85
CA LEU A 213 -3.81 -19.52 -4.36
C LEU A 213 -5.29 -19.84 -4.05
N ILE A 214 -5.93 -20.71 -4.87
CA ILE A 214 -7.33 -21.10 -4.65
C ILE A 214 -7.47 -21.88 -3.33
N ASP A 215 -6.55 -22.78 -3.04
CA ASP A 215 -6.57 -23.61 -1.84
C ASP A 215 -6.27 -22.77 -0.58
N GLU A 216 -5.37 -21.79 -0.69
CA GLU A 216 -5.13 -20.82 0.38
C GLU A 216 -6.41 -20.06 0.74
N VAL A 217 -7.14 -19.52 -0.25
CA VAL A 217 -8.39 -18.81 0.00
C VAL A 217 -9.52 -19.74 0.48
N ARG A 218 -9.54 -20.99 -0.01
CA ARG A 218 -10.49 -22.01 0.47
C ARG A 218 -10.28 -22.31 1.95
N ALA A 219 -9.04 -22.40 2.40
CA ALA A 219 -8.70 -22.61 3.80
C ALA A 219 -9.13 -21.41 4.67
N LEU A 220 -8.90 -20.18 4.20
CA LEU A 220 -9.40 -18.97 4.89
C LEU A 220 -10.93 -18.96 4.99
N ARG A 221 -11.63 -19.32 3.91
CA ARG A 221 -13.09 -19.38 3.89
C ARG A 221 -13.66 -20.45 4.81
N ALA A 222 -12.97 -21.58 4.94
CA ALA A 222 -13.38 -22.68 5.82
C ALA A 222 -13.35 -22.34 7.31
N ARG A 223 -12.70 -21.25 7.72
CA ARG A 223 -12.71 -20.77 9.11
C ARG A 223 -14.11 -20.38 9.61
N GLY A 224 -14.96 -19.86 8.69
CA GLY A 224 -16.34 -19.49 9.01
C GLY A 224 -16.53 -18.14 9.69
N ASP A 225 -15.48 -17.52 10.22
CA ASP A 225 -15.45 -16.19 10.87
C ASP A 225 -15.03 -15.06 9.94
N LEU A 226 -14.56 -15.38 8.73
CA LEU A 226 -14.10 -14.39 7.76
C LEU A 226 -15.18 -14.07 6.71
N HIS A 227 -15.22 -12.81 6.29
CA HIS A 227 -16.17 -12.32 5.29
C HIS A 227 -15.55 -11.25 4.39
N THR A 228 -16.21 -10.93 3.28
CA THR A 228 -15.69 -10.04 2.22
C THR A 228 -15.48 -8.58 2.63
N ASP A 229 -16.02 -8.15 3.77
CA ASP A 229 -15.84 -6.78 4.25
C ASP A 229 -14.56 -6.61 5.09
N LEU A 230 -13.94 -7.71 5.54
CA LEU A 230 -12.69 -7.67 6.27
C LEU A 230 -11.53 -7.18 5.37
N PRO A 231 -10.64 -6.33 5.88
CA PRO A 231 -9.49 -5.81 5.12
C PRO A 231 -8.62 -6.92 4.51
N ALA A 232 -8.40 -8.01 5.25
CA ALA A 232 -7.65 -9.18 4.78
C ALA A 232 -8.27 -9.80 3.51
N ILE A 233 -9.60 -10.00 3.52
CA ILE A 233 -10.31 -10.64 2.40
C ILE A 233 -10.51 -9.66 1.23
N ARG A 234 -10.53 -8.35 1.49
CA ARG A 234 -10.58 -7.32 0.46
C ARG A 234 -9.28 -7.13 -0.30
N ALA A 235 -8.18 -7.72 0.16
CA ALA A 235 -6.91 -7.70 -0.56
C ALA A 235 -7.07 -8.24 -1.98
N VAL A 236 -6.32 -7.63 -2.92
CA VAL A 236 -6.35 -8.04 -4.34
C VAL A 236 -5.85 -9.49 -4.46
N GLY A 237 -6.54 -10.27 -5.25
CA GLY A 237 -6.36 -11.72 -5.36
C GLY A 237 -7.35 -12.46 -4.45
N TYR A 238 -7.31 -12.20 -3.14
CA TYR A 238 -8.17 -12.88 -2.16
C TYR A 238 -9.64 -12.64 -2.41
N ARG A 239 -10.05 -11.39 -2.61
CA ARG A 239 -11.44 -11.06 -2.88
C ARG A 239 -11.96 -11.75 -4.13
N GLN A 240 -11.23 -11.73 -5.24
CA GLN A 240 -11.68 -12.31 -6.51
C GLN A 240 -11.77 -13.83 -6.44
N VAL A 241 -10.81 -14.47 -5.75
CA VAL A 241 -10.86 -15.93 -5.54
C VAL A 241 -11.99 -16.30 -4.57
N TRP A 242 -12.27 -15.49 -3.57
CA TRP A 242 -13.43 -15.67 -2.69
C TRP A 242 -14.75 -15.62 -3.46
N GLU A 243 -14.91 -14.64 -4.37
CA GLU A 243 -16.05 -14.52 -5.28
C GLU A 243 -16.18 -15.76 -6.20
N HIS A 244 -15.06 -16.28 -6.72
CA HIS A 244 -15.02 -17.53 -7.49
C HIS A 244 -15.49 -18.73 -6.67
N LEU A 245 -14.97 -18.91 -5.47
CA LEU A 245 -15.38 -19.99 -4.56
C LEU A 245 -16.84 -19.87 -4.10
N ALA A 246 -17.44 -18.68 -4.21
CA ALA A 246 -18.87 -18.44 -4.00
C ALA A 246 -19.73 -18.68 -5.25
N GLY A 247 -19.13 -19.13 -6.38
CA GLY A 247 -19.84 -19.42 -7.63
C GLY A 247 -20.22 -18.19 -8.46
N GLN A 248 -19.68 -17.00 -8.13
CA GLN A 248 -20.01 -15.74 -8.84
C GLN A 248 -19.26 -15.57 -10.16
N THR A 249 -18.23 -16.37 -10.41
CA THR A 249 -17.44 -16.38 -11.64
C THR A 249 -16.75 -17.75 -11.82
N ASP A 250 -16.49 -18.13 -13.05
CA ASP A 250 -15.66 -19.29 -13.36
C ASP A 250 -14.16 -18.99 -13.12
N LEU A 251 -13.30 -19.99 -13.29
CA LEU A 251 -11.85 -19.84 -13.04
C LEU A 251 -11.20 -18.87 -14.03
N ALA A 252 -11.60 -18.89 -15.29
CA ALA A 252 -11.04 -18.00 -16.32
C ALA A 252 -11.37 -16.55 -15.99
N GLY A 253 -12.65 -16.25 -15.70
CA GLY A 253 -13.08 -14.92 -15.28
C GLY A 253 -12.47 -14.48 -13.94
N CYS A 254 -12.21 -15.41 -13.01
CA CYS A 254 -11.48 -15.10 -11.78
C CYS A 254 -10.06 -14.64 -12.10
N ARG A 255 -9.29 -15.37 -12.91
CA ARG A 255 -7.93 -14.99 -13.31
C ARG A 255 -7.89 -13.62 -13.99
N GLU A 256 -8.82 -13.34 -14.91
CA GLU A 256 -8.94 -12.03 -15.56
C GLU A 256 -9.23 -10.90 -14.56
N LYS A 257 -10.16 -11.11 -13.62
CA LYS A 257 -10.49 -10.14 -12.58
C LYS A 257 -9.32 -9.87 -11.65
N VAL A 258 -8.55 -10.88 -11.24
CA VAL A 258 -7.35 -10.69 -10.41
C VAL A 258 -6.30 -9.91 -11.18
N LEU A 259 -6.04 -10.24 -12.44
CA LEU A 259 -5.10 -9.54 -13.30
C LEU A 259 -5.47 -8.05 -13.44
N ALA A 260 -6.72 -7.76 -13.76
CA ALA A 260 -7.22 -6.40 -13.89
C ALA A 260 -7.11 -5.63 -12.55
N ALA A 261 -7.50 -6.24 -11.44
CA ALA A 261 -7.41 -5.63 -10.12
C ALA A 261 -5.97 -5.34 -9.69
N THR A 262 -5.01 -6.24 -10.02
CA THR A 262 -3.58 -6.05 -9.73
C THR A 262 -2.98 -4.93 -10.57
N ARG A 263 -3.33 -4.84 -11.87
CA ARG A 263 -2.91 -3.71 -12.72
C ARG A 263 -3.47 -2.38 -12.21
N GLN A 264 -4.72 -2.37 -11.73
CA GLN A 264 -5.32 -1.18 -11.10
C GLN A 264 -4.65 -0.84 -9.76
N LEU A 265 -4.24 -1.83 -8.98
CA LEU A 265 -3.46 -1.59 -7.77
C LEU A 265 -2.13 -0.92 -8.11
N ALA A 266 -1.37 -1.45 -9.07
CA ALA A 266 -0.10 -0.87 -9.53
C ALA A 266 -0.29 0.58 -10.03
N LYS A 267 -1.36 0.84 -10.82
CA LYS A 267 -1.70 2.19 -11.27
C LYS A 267 -1.96 3.15 -10.09
N ARG A 268 -2.70 2.72 -9.08
CA ARG A 268 -2.95 3.54 -7.87
C ARG A 268 -1.66 3.80 -7.10
N GLN A 269 -0.79 2.79 -6.95
CA GLN A 269 0.51 2.95 -6.29
C GLN A 269 1.37 3.98 -7.03
N LEU A 270 1.46 3.91 -8.36
CA LEU A 270 2.18 4.89 -9.18
C LEU A 270 1.59 6.30 -9.06
N THR A 271 0.26 6.44 -8.98
CA THR A 271 -0.39 7.74 -8.78
C THR A 271 0.02 8.36 -7.43
N TRP A 272 0.05 7.57 -6.36
CA TRP A 272 0.52 8.00 -5.05
C TRP A 272 2.00 8.39 -5.07
N LEU A 273 2.85 7.56 -5.65
CA LEU A 273 4.28 7.82 -5.75
C LEU A 273 4.58 9.12 -6.51
N ARG A 274 3.82 9.44 -7.57
CA ARG A 274 3.99 10.71 -8.32
C ARG A 274 3.63 11.95 -7.51
N SER A 275 2.76 11.81 -6.52
CA SER A 275 2.38 12.92 -5.61
C SER A 275 3.19 12.93 -4.31
N TRP A 276 4.15 12.01 -4.15
CA TRP A 276 4.95 11.93 -2.93
C TRP A 276 6.01 13.05 -2.93
N PRO A 277 6.11 13.84 -1.86
CA PRO A 277 7.12 14.89 -1.77
C PRO A 277 8.53 14.28 -1.65
N ASP A 278 9.51 14.92 -2.24
CA ASP A 278 10.94 14.59 -2.12
C ASP A 278 11.30 13.12 -2.44
N LEU A 279 10.54 12.50 -3.36
CA LEU A 279 10.74 11.11 -3.77
C LEU A 279 11.84 11.01 -4.84
N THR A 280 12.85 10.22 -4.55
CA THR A 280 13.87 9.85 -5.54
C THR A 280 13.41 8.65 -6.36
N TRP A 281 13.38 8.78 -7.69
CA TRP A 281 13.06 7.67 -8.57
C TRP A 281 14.31 6.94 -9.04
N VAL A 282 14.25 5.61 -9.00
CA VAL A 282 15.20 4.71 -9.63
C VAL A 282 14.45 3.89 -10.65
N LEU A 283 14.73 4.15 -11.93
CA LEU A 283 14.12 3.43 -13.04
C LEU A 283 14.98 2.24 -13.45
N THR A 284 14.35 1.12 -13.80
CA THR A 284 15.05 -0.09 -14.22
C THR A 284 14.63 -0.54 -15.60
N ASP A 285 15.55 -1.19 -16.32
CA ASP A 285 15.26 -1.89 -17.57
C ASP A 285 14.48 -3.22 -17.32
N SER A 286 14.24 -3.97 -18.39
CA SER A 286 13.55 -5.27 -18.30
C SER A 286 14.32 -6.31 -17.47
N ALA A 287 15.65 -6.19 -17.41
CA ALA A 287 16.52 -7.06 -16.62
C ALA A 287 16.67 -6.61 -15.14
N GLY A 288 16.07 -5.48 -14.76
CA GLY A 288 16.14 -4.93 -13.41
C GLY A 288 17.36 -4.03 -13.15
N ARG A 289 18.19 -3.75 -14.16
CA ARG A 289 19.37 -2.88 -14.04
C ARG A 289 18.94 -1.41 -14.09
N ALA A 290 19.62 -0.53 -13.34
CA ALA A 290 19.33 0.89 -13.35
C ALA A 290 19.57 1.52 -14.74
N VAL A 291 18.61 2.30 -15.22
CA VAL A 291 18.75 3.09 -16.44
C VAL A 291 19.59 4.33 -16.14
N GLN A 292 20.65 4.59 -16.91
CA GLN A 292 21.69 5.60 -16.62
C GLN A 292 21.19 7.06 -16.53
N ASN A 293 19.97 7.36 -17.00
CA ASN A 293 19.39 8.71 -16.99
C ASN A 293 18.17 8.83 -16.07
N ALA A 294 18.05 8.00 -15.07
CA ALA A 294 16.89 7.87 -14.19
C ALA A 294 16.61 9.08 -13.26
N THR A 295 17.05 10.28 -13.63
CA THR A 295 16.70 11.54 -12.96
C THR A 295 15.52 12.26 -13.61
N GLN A 296 14.93 11.71 -14.68
CA GLN A 296 13.76 12.32 -15.31
C GLN A 296 12.47 11.57 -14.98
N PRO A 297 11.40 12.30 -14.71
CA PRO A 297 10.09 11.71 -14.47
C PRO A 297 9.57 11.05 -15.75
N VAL A 298 8.94 9.87 -15.60
CA VAL A 298 8.17 9.22 -16.65
C VAL A 298 7.10 10.19 -17.14
N GLU A 299 7.17 10.62 -18.39
CA GLU A 299 6.12 11.43 -19.01
C GLU A 299 4.79 10.67 -18.95
N SER A 300 3.81 11.27 -18.30
CA SER A 300 2.44 10.78 -18.38
C SER A 300 1.81 11.31 -19.67
N GLU A 301 1.08 10.48 -20.40
CA GLU A 301 0.07 10.95 -21.35
C GLU A 301 -0.88 11.91 -20.60
N GLY A 302 -0.61 13.20 -20.69
CA GLY A 302 -1.35 14.25 -19.97
C GLY A 302 -0.52 15.45 -19.50
N GLY A 303 0.76 15.53 -19.82
CA GLY A 303 1.54 16.78 -19.81
C GLY A 303 1.85 17.41 -18.45
N ARG A 304 1.68 16.74 -17.31
CA ARG A 304 2.20 17.22 -16.02
C ARG A 304 3.62 16.74 -15.80
N LYS A 305 4.58 17.66 -15.97
CA LYS A 305 5.98 17.44 -15.57
C LYS A 305 6.03 17.26 -14.05
N ILE A 306 6.67 16.18 -13.60
CA ILE A 306 7.04 16.02 -12.20
C ILE A 306 8.27 16.92 -11.96
N PRO A 307 8.31 17.73 -10.89
CA PRO A 307 9.48 18.56 -10.61
C PRO A 307 10.72 17.68 -10.45
N THR A 308 11.81 18.04 -11.11
CA THR A 308 13.12 17.46 -10.84
C THR A 308 13.61 18.03 -9.51
N PRO A 309 13.91 17.21 -8.48
CA PRO A 309 14.65 17.72 -7.34
C PRO A 309 16.09 17.97 -7.76
N GLU A 310 16.52 19.22 -7.69
CA GLU A 310 17.93 19.55 -7.78
C GLU A 310 18.69 18.94 -6.59
N ALA A 311 19.68 18.12 -6.90
CA ALA A 311 20.94 17.93 -6.21
C ALA A 311 20.99 17.94 -4.66
N SER A 312 20.33 16.97 -4.02
CA SER A 312 20.95 16.27 -2.90
C SER A 312 20.92 14.79 -3.24
N ALA A 313 22.03 14.28 -3.77
CA ALA A 313 22.19 12.84 -3.92
C ALA A 313 22.11 12.26 -2.51
N GLY A 314 20.95 11.74 -2.12
CA GLY A 314 20.76 11.11 -0.85
C GLY A 314 21.71 9.91 -0.72
N LEU A 315 22.11 9.58 0.49
CA LEU A 315 23.04 8.49 0.79
C LEU A 315 22.60 7.17 0.14
N TRP A 316 21.31 6.86 0.23
CA TRP A 316 20.74 5.62 -0.31
C TRP A 316 20.63 5.60 -1.82
N LYS A 317 20.37 6.75 -2.46
CA LYS A 317 20.37 6.83 -3.93
C LYS A 317 21.71 6.38 -4.52
N GLY A 318 22.82 6.89 -3.97
CA GLY A 318 24.16 6.49 -4.38
C GLY A 318 24.38 4.99 -4.20
N ARG A 319 24.13 4.47 -3.00
CA ARG A 319 24.24 3.04 -2.67
C ARG A 319 23.43 2.14 -3.60
N ILE A 320 22.17 2.49 -3.87
CA ILE A 320 21.28 1.72 -4.76
C ILE A 320 21.79 1.76 -6.19
N LEU A 321 22.15 2.93 -6.71
CA LEU A 321 22.64 3.05 -8.09
C LEU A 321 23.95 2.26 -8.30
N ASP A 322 24.85 2.32 -7.35
CA ASP A 322 26.12 1.55 -7.40
C ASP A 322 25.84 0.04 -7.35
N HIS A 323 24.89 -0.38 -6.52
CA HIS A 323 24.49 -1.77 -6.42
C HIS A 323 23.87 -2.26 -7.75
N LEU A 324 22.92 -1.51 -8.33
CA LEU A 324 22.23 -1.88 -9.59
C LEU A 324 23.10 -1.74 -10.85
N ARG A 325 24.26 -1.09 -10.79
CA ARG A 325 25.25 -1.03 -11.90
C ARG A 325 26.16 -2.24 -11.96
N ASN A 326 26.35 -2.91 -10.83
CA ASN A 326 27.24 -4.05 -10.70
C ASN A 326 26.52 -5.42 -10.91
N PHE A 327 25.26 -5.38 -11.26
CA PHE A 327 24.42 -6.51 -11.71
C PHE A 327 24.16 -6.43 -13.21
#